data_f4526f0c4f00e9dd37fb8381aa45189d
#
_entry.id   f4526f0c4f00e9dd37fb8381aa45189d
#
_cell.length_a   1.000
_cell.length_b   1.000
_cell.length_c   1.000
_cell.angle_alpha   90.00
_cell.angle_beta   90.00
_cell.angle_gamma   90.00
#
_symmetry.space_group_name_H-M   'P 1'
#
loop_
_entity.id
_entity.type
_entity.pdbx_description
1 polymer ?
#
loop_
_entity_poly.entity_id
_entity_poly.type
_entity_poly.pdbx_seq_one_letter_code
_entity_poly.pdbx_strand_id
1 'polypeptide(L)' 'MAGKKVSVTFDINTDSVEMIGKITEKYGLPDDSKTIRCLLDFVSEKESNWDAIFKKIRCRRC' A
#
# COMPACT_ATOMS: atom_id res chain seq x y z
N MET A 1 -11.37 -10.56 5.95
CA MET A 1 -12.22 -9.94 6.94
C MET A 1 -12.85 -8.66 6.43
N ALA A 2 -14.12 -8.55 6.65
CA ALA A 2 -14.86 -7.38 6.15
C ALA A 2 -14.95 -6.33 7.25
N GLY A 3 -14.09 -5.37 7.19
CA GLY A 3 -14.13 -4.28 8.13
C GLY A 3 -14.85 -3.09 7.55
N LYS A 4 -15.19 -2.17 8.41
CA LYS A 4 -15.76 -0.91 8.00
C LYS A 4 -14.67 -0.06 7.35
N LYS A 5 -14.92 0.45 6.16
CA LYS A 5 -13.96 1.29 5.46
C LYS A 5 -14.11 2.73 5.90
N VAL A 6 -12.99 3.39 6.09
CA VAL A 6 -12.96 4.82 6.43
C VAL A 6 -11.95 5.50 5.54
N SER A 7 -12.10 6.81 5.37
CA SER A 7 -11.15 7.59 4.60
C SER A 7 -10.04 8.09 5.50
N VAL A 8 -8.80 7.86 5.09
CA VAL A 8 -7.62 8.38 5.81
C VAL A 8 -6.71 9.03 4.78
N THR A 9 -5.92 9.98 5.24
CA THR A 9 -5.02 10.71 4.36
C THR A 9 -3.59 10.55 4.84
N PHE A 10 -2.69 10.25 3.90
CA PHE A 10 -1.26 10.13 4.18
C PHE A 10 -0.49 10.93 3.15
N ASP A 11 0.63 11.49 3.59
CA ASP A 11 1.55 12.15 2.68
C ASP A 11 2.54 11.11 2.18
N ILE A 12 2.52 10.86 0.87
CA ILE A 12 3.44 9.92 0.25
C ILE A 12 4.08 10.60 -0.96
N ASN A 13 5.19 10.05 -1.41
CA ASN A 13 5.91 10.62 -2.56
C ASN A 13 5.08 10.49 -3.82
N THR A 14 5.25 11.46 -4.74
CA THR A 14 4.46 11.47 -5.98
C THR A 14 4.71 10.24 -6.83
N ASP A 15 5.94 9.74 -6.88
CA ASP A 15 6.20 8.54 -7.67
C ASP A 15 5.61 7.30 -7.03
N SER A 16 5.37 7.30 -5.72
CA SER A 16 4.62 6.22 -5.08
C SER A 16 3.16 6.26 -5.52
N VAL A 17 2.59 7.46 -5.64
CA VAL A 17 1.22 7.62 -6.15
C VAL A 17 1.15 7.11 -7.59
N GLU A 18 2.13 7.43 -8.41
CA GLU A 18 2.17 6.96 -9.80
C GLU A 18 2.29 5.45 -9.87
N MET A 19 3.10 4.87 -8.99
CA MET A 19 3.24 3.42 -8.94
C MET A 19 1.91 2.74 -8.61
N ILE A 20 1.19 3.29 -7.63
CA ILE A 20 -0.11 2.76 -7.26
C ILE A 20 -1.07 2.80 -8.44
N GLY A 21 -1.07 3.92 -9.18
CA GLY A 21 -1.91 4.04 -10.36
C GLY A 21 -1.56 3.03 -11.43
N LYS A 22 -0.27 2.80 -11.65
CA LYS A 22 0.17 1.79 -12.63
C LYS A 22 -0.27 0.39 -12.22
N ILE A 23 -0.19 0.07 -10.94
CA ILE A 23 -0.62 -1.23 -10.45
C ILE A 23 -2.11 -1.39 -10.64
N THR A 24 -2.88 -0.35 -10.31
CA THR A 24 -4.32 -0.36 -10.47
C THR A 24 -4.69 -0.68 -11.92
N GLU A 25 -4.03 -0.01 -12.86
CA GLU A 25 -4.33 -0.18 -14.27
C GLU A 25 -3.87 -1.55 -14.78
N LYS A 26 -2.66 -1.94 -14.40
CA LYS A 26 -2.08 -3.19 -14.89
C LYS A 26 -2.90 -4.42 -14.50
N TYR A 27 -3.47 -4.41 -13.32
CA TYR A 27 -4.20 -5.55 -12.80
C TYR A 27 -5.71 -5.38 -12.87
N GLY A 28 -6.17 -4.32 -13.53
CA GLY A 28 -7.60 -4.11 -13.75
C GLY A 28 -8.38 -3.91 -12.47
N LEU A 29 -7.78 -3.27 -11.48
CA LEU A 29 -8.46 -3.02 -10.22
C LEU A 29 -9.40 -1.82 -10.38
N PRO A 30 -10.49 -1.78 -9.58
CA PRO A 30 -11.49 -0.73 -9.77
C PRO A 30 -11.00 0.69 -9.45
N ASP A 31 -10.09 0.81 -8.49
CA ASP A 31 -9.55 2.13 -8.12
C ASP A 31 -8.28 1.97 -7.29
N ASP A 32 -7.63 3.08 -7.00
CA ASP A 32 -6.39 3.08 -6.25
C ASP A 32 -6.61 2.66 -4.79
N SER A 33 -7.78 2.92 -4.24
CA SER A 33 -8.10 2.48 -2.89
C SER A 33 -8.07 0.96 -2.80
N LYS A 34 -8.56 0.27 -3.82
CA LYS A 34 -8.52 -1.18 -3.87
C LYS A 34 -7.08 -1.67 -3.90
N THR A 35 -6.23 -1.00 -4.67
CA THR A 35 -4.81 -1.34 -4.74
C THR A 35 -4.17 -1.23 -3.36
N ILE A 36 -4.45 -0.14 -2.65
CA ILE A 36 -3.92 0.07 -1.30
C ILE A 36 -4.42 -1.02 -0.37
N ARG A 37 -5.71 -1.36 -0.43
CA ARG A 37 -6.26 -2.38 0.45
C ARG A 37 -5.62 -3.74 0.19
N CYS A 38 -5.38 -4.08 -1.07
CA CYS A 38 -4.70 -5.33 -1.42
C CYS A 38 -3.29 -5.37 -0.84
N LEU A 39 -2.58 -4.24 -0.93
CA LEU A 39 -1.23 -4.16 -0.37
C LEU A 39 -1.25 -4.35 1.14
N LEU A 40 -2.19 -3.70 1.81
CA LEU A 40 -2.30 -3.82 3.26
C LEU A 40 -2.71 -5.24 3.68
N ASP A 41 -3.57 -5.88 2.91
CA ASP A 41 -3.97 -7.25 3.17
C ASP A 41 -2.77 -8.18 3.05
N PHE A 42 -1.93 -7.97 2.04
CA PHE A 42 -0.71 -8.76 1.88
C PHE A 42 0.21 -8.59 3.08
N VAL A 43 0.42 -7.35 3.49
CA VAL A 43 1.29 -7.06 4.64
C VAL A 43 0.71 -7.71 5.90
N SER A 44 -0.61 -7.65 6.06
CA SER A 44 -1.28 -8.25 7.19
C SER A 44 -1.04 -9.75 7.27
N GLU A 45 -1.08 -10.43 6.12
CA GLU A 45 -0.87 -11.88 6.07
C GLU A 45 0.59 -12.27 6.29
N LYS A 46 1.51 -11.35 6.04
CA LYS A 46 2.95 -11.64 6.13
C LYS A 46 3.56 -10.99 7.36
N GLU A 47 2.92 -11.17 8.49
CA GLU A 47 3.36 -10.58 9.75
C GLU A 47 4.80 -10.93 10.08
N SER A 48 5.24 -12.13 9.76
CA SER A 48 6.61 -12.56 10.01
C SER A 48 7.64 -11.73 9.22
N ASN A 49 7.20 -11.04 8.18
CA ASN A 49 8.08 -10.20 7.36
C ASN A 49 8.10 -8.74 7.78
N TRP A 50 7.32 -8.38 8.79
CA TRP A 50 7.23 -6.98 9.23
C TRP A 50 8.58 -6.42 9.65
N ASP A 51 9.40 -7.22 10.33
CA ASP A 51 10.73 -6.75 10.75
C ASP A 51 11.59 -6.39 9.56
N ALA A 52 11.52 -7.18 8.49
CA ALA A 52 12.30 -6.89 7.28
C ALA A 52 11.85 -5.60 6.61
N ILE A 53 10.59 -5.25 6.76
CA ILE A 53 10.04 -4.05 6.12
C ILE A 53 10.22 -2.82 7.00
N PHE A 54 9.91 -2.92 8.29
CA PHE A 54 9.75 -1.75 9.15
C PHE A 54 10.88 -1.53 10.15
N LYS A 55 11.61 -2.59 10.49
CA LYS A 55 12.71 -2.46 11.43
C LYS A 55 13.87 -1.69 10.82
N LYS A 56 14.02 -1.81 9.52
CA LYS A 56 15.04 -1.08 8.79
C LYS A 56 14.39 0.17 8.19
N ILE A 57 14.87 1.31 8.58
CA ILE A 57 14.34 2.58 8.07
C ILE A 57 14.77 2.74 6.62
N ARG A 58 13.79 2.87 5.75
CA ARG A 58 14.02 3.03 4.32
C ARG A 58 13.58 4.42 3.92
N CYS A 59 14.52 5.21 3.52
CA CYS A 59 14.22 6.56 3.10
C CYS A 59 14.87 6.82 1.75
N ARG A 60 14.14 6.54 0.68
CA ARG A 60 14.67 6.74 -0.65
C ARG A 60 14.57 8.19 -1.09
N ARG A 61 13.60 8.92 -0.54
CA ARG A 61 13.33 10.31 -0.93
C ARG A 61 12.78 11.10 0.24
N CYS A 62 13.46 11.10 1.30
CA CYS A 62 13.01 11.84 2.48
C CYS A 62 13.09 13.34 2.30
#